data_ff406b09e6198b99edd3b4726c7b0201
#
_entry.id   ff406b09e6198b99edd3b4726c7b0201
#
_cell.length_a   1.000
_cell.length_b   1.000
_cell.length_c   1.000
_cell.angle_alpha   90.00
_cell.angle_beta   90.00
_cell.angle_gamma   90.00
#
_symmetry.space_group_name_H-M   'P 1'
#
loop_
_entity.id
_entity.type
_entity.pdbx_description
1 polymer ?
#
loop_
_entity_poly.entity_id
_entity_poly.type
_entity_poly.pdbx_seq_one_letter_code
_entity_poly.pdbx_strand_id
1 'polypeptide(L)'
;MNVDRRSFLVSTAGVSALAAGVGIASSSSAMGASRPDGQIVTPDMAIDRLYRGNRRWVNRVSTRKTYAPPGQTPDAGQWPFAAIVTRSDSRVVPEDVFDVAGKNLFIVRNAGNVVGDVTLGSLEYAAVHTGISLIVVLGHSMCGAVGATQASIETDTLPGGSVDSIVELITPGIANLPAEHTLDEAVEANAMYQARRIEALSPTLAAKTRAATVGIVQASYDLVTRKVTFF
;
A
#
# COMPACT_ATOMS: atom_id res chain seq x y z
N MET A 1 29.93 20.81 11.34
CA MET A 1 30.47 19.80 10.43
C MET A 1 29.89 20.07 9.06
N ASN A 2 30.69 20.64 8.15
CA ASN A 2 30.27 20.89 6.77
C ASN A 2 30.46 19.62 5.97
N VAL A 3 29.36 19.07 5.44
CA VAL A 3 29.39 17.97 4.48
C VAL A 3 29.53 18.57 3.10
N ASP A 4 30.69 18.34 2.47
CA ASP A 4 31.04 18.85 1.16
C ASP A 4 30.26 18.11 0.07
N ARG A 5 29.45 18.86 -0.70
CA ARG A 5 28.54 18.38 -1.75
C ARG A 5 29.22 18.03 -3.09
N ARG A 6 30.56 17.99 -3.14
CA ARG A 6 31.30 17.88 -4.43
C ARG A 6 31.83 16.49 -4.76
N SER A 7 31.55 15.45 -3.99
CA SER A 7 32.15 14.11 -4.22
C SER A 7 31.24 13.13 -4.96
N PHE A 8 30.18 13.57 -5.65
CA PHE A 8 29.25 12.69 -6.39
C PHE A 8 29.31 12.86 -7.91
N LEU A 9 30.50 13.01 -8.49
CA LEU A 9 30.68 12.96 -9.94
C LEU A 9 31.68 11.86 -10.32
N VAL A 10 31.13 10.69 -10.55
CA VAL A 10 31.31 9.71 -11.64
C VAL A 10 32.63 9.75 -12.39
N SER A 11 33.39 8.70 -12.22
CA SER A 11 34.41 8.26 -13.16
C SER A 11 33.79 7.21 -14.10
N THR A 12 33.48 7.59 -15.33
CA THR A 12 33.23 6.66 -16.44
C THR A 12 34.58 6.23 -17.02
N ALA A 13 35.06 5.06 -16.66
CA ALA A 13 36.13 4.38 -17.39
C ALA A 13 35.55 3.09 -17.99
N GLY A 14 35.70 2.97 -19.32
CA GLY A 14 35.16 1.88 -20.10
C GLY A 14 35.75 0.51 -19.72
N VAL A 15 34.92 -0.52 -19.81
CA VAL A 15 35.35 -1.91 -19.80
C VAL A 15 34.77 -2.61 -21.01
N SER A 16 35.68 -3.08 -21.83
CA SER A 16 35.47 -3.88 -23.03
C SER A 16 34.83 -5.24 -22.71
N ALA A 17 33.94 -5.68 -23.59
CA ALA A 17 33.26 -6.94 -23.55
C ALA A 17 34.22 -8.16 -23.54
N LEU A 18 34.00 -9.08 -22.62
CA LEU A 18 34.29 -10.48 -22.79
C LEU A 18 33.02 -11.28 -22.56
N ALA A 19 32.44 -11.80 -23.63
CA ALA A 19 31.35 -12.74 -23.58
C ALA A 19 31.87 -14.11 -23.12
N ALA A 20 31.62 -14.44 -21.86
CA ALA A 20 31.69 -15.80 -21.37
C ALA A 20 30.29 -16.19 -20.92
N GLY A 21 29.66 -17.11 -21.67
CA GLY A 21 28.37 -17.66 -21.33
C GLY A 21 28.40 -18.42 -20.03
N VAL A 22 27.92 -17.82 -18.97
CA VAL A 22 27.53 -18.51 -17.74
C VAL A 22 26.03 -18.66 -17.76
N GLY A 23 25.56 -19.86 -18.02
CA GLY A 23 24.15 -20.21 -17.85
C GLY A 23 23.73 -19.97 -16.40
N ILE A 24 23.06 -18.86 -16.15
CA ILE A 24 22.40 -18.64 -14.87
C ILE A 24 21.17 -19.54 -14.87
N ALA A 25 21.32 -20.72 -14.29
CA ALA A 25 20.19 -21.52 -13.88
C ALA A 25 19.41 -20.70 -12.83
N SER A 26 18.38 -20.00 -13.28
CA SER A 26 17.44 -19.31 -12.39
C SER A 26 16.58 -20.34 -11.67
N SER A 27 17.13 -21.00 -10.68
CA SER A 27 16.34 -21.66 -9.65
C SER A 27 15.92 -20.61 -8.63
N SER A 28 15.04 -19.70 -9.04
CA SER A 28 14.28 -18.89 -8.10
C SER A 28 13.20 -19.76 -7.48
N SER A 29 13.56 -20.59 -6.53
CA SER A 29 12.61 -21.01 -5.51
C SER A 29 12.16 -19.75 -4.80
N ALA A 30 11.01 -19.20 -5.20
CA ALA A 30 10.30 -18.19 -4.43
C ALA A 30 9.81 -18.88 -3.15
N MET A 31 10.74 -19.07 -2.20
CA MET A 31 10.37 -19.35 -0.82
C MET A 31 9.74 -18.06 -0.29
N GLY A 32 8.41 -17.97 -0.38
CA GLY A 32 7.66 -17.02 0.44
C GLY A 32 8.14 -17.25 1.88
N ALA A 33 8.51 -16.16 2.57
CA ALA A 33 9.00 -16.24 3.93
C ALA A 33 7.95 -16.97 4.78
N SER A 34 8.25 -18.19 5.18
CA SER A 34 7.37 -18.96 6.07
C SER A 34 7.30 -18.22 7.40
N ARG A 35 6.11 -17.94 7.87
CA ARG A 35 5.93 -17.37 9.21
C ARG A 35 6.54 -18.29 10.25
N PRO A 36 7.22 -17.78 11.29
CA PRO A 36 7.86 -18.61 12.31
C PRO A 36 6.85 -19.51 13.06
N ASP A 37 5.59 -19.11 13.11
CA ASP A 37 4.50 -19.86 13.75
C ASP A 37 3.86 -20.90 12.81
N GLY A 38 4.36 -21.04 11.58
CA GLY A 38 3.79 -21.96 10.58
C GLY A 38 2.37 -21.62 10.13
N GLN A 39 1.79 -20.51 10.58
CA GLN A 39 0.40 -20.17 10.25
C GLN A 39 0.28 -19.72 8.80
N ILE A 40 -0.61 -20.35 8.06
CA ILE A 40 -1.10 -19.87 6.77
C ILE A 40 -2.25 -18.90 7.05
N VAL A 41 -2.11 -17.67 6.60
CA VAL A 41 -3.19 -16.68 6.66
C VAL A 41 -3.80 -16.56 5.27
N THR A 42 -5.08 -16.90 5.14
CA THR A 42 -5.83 -16.71 3.89
C THR A 42 -6.30 -15.25 3.75
N PRO A 43 -6.67 -14.78 2.54
CA PRO A 43 -7.25 -13.45 2.36
C PRO A 43 -8.44 -13.18 3.29
N ASP A 44 -9.36 -14.13 3.43
CA ASP A 44 -10.54 -13.99 4.30
C ASP A 44 -10.16 -13.87 5.79
N MET A 45 -9.19 -14.65 6.23
CA MET A 45 -8.67 -14.55 7.60
C MET A 45 -8.00 -13.19 7.85
N ALA A 46 -7.32 -12.64 6.85
CA ALA A 46 -6.70 -11.32 6.93
C ALA A 46 -7.77 -10.21 7.03
N ILE A 47 -8.82 -10.26 6.19
CA ILE A 47 -9.95 -9.32 6.25
C ILE A 47 -10.62 -9.38 7.61
N ASP A 48 -10.92 -10.57 8.13
CA ASP A 48 -11.57 -10.74 9.42
C ASP A 48 -10.70 -10.20 10.58
N ARG A 49 -9.38 -10.38 10.52
CA ARG A 49 -8.45 -9.77 11.50
C ARG A 49 -8.53 -8.24 11.48
N LEU A 50 -8.52 -7.63 10.29
CA LEU A 50 -8.63 -6.18 10.14
C LEU A 50 -9.99 -5.67 10.62
N TYR A 51 -11.07 -6.34 10.24
CA TYR A 51 -12.43 -5.98 10.66
C TYR A 51 -12.59 -6.02 12.19
N ARG A 52 -12.16 -7.10 12.83
CA ARG A 52 -12.21 -7.23 14.30
C ARG A 52 -11.33 -6.19 14.99
N GLY A 53 -10.17 -5.87 14.41
CA GLY A 53 -9.28 -4.85 14.94
C GLY A 53 -9.92 -3.45 14.87
N ASN A 54 -10.50 -3.09 13.73
CA ASN A 54 -11.18 -1.80 13.60
C ASN A 54 -12.39 -1.69 14.55
N ARG A 55 -13.15 -2.75 14.77
CA ARG A 55 -14.22 -2.74 15.78
C ARG A 55 -13.70 -2.42 17.18
N ARG A 56 -12.53 -2.93 17.59
CA ARG A 56 -11.93 -2.57 18.88
C ARG A 56 -11.51 -1.10 18.90
N TRP A 57 -10.93 -0.60 17.82
CA TRP A 57 -10.55 0.81 17.67
C TRP A 57 -11.76 1.74 17.80
N VAL A 58 -12.85 1.46 17.07
CA VAL A 58 -14.12 2.21 17.14
C VAL A 58 -14.67 2.23 18.56
N ASN A 59 -14.68 1.09 19.23
CA ASN A 59 -15.22 0.94 20.59
C ASN A 59 -14.26 1.42 21.70
N ARG A 60 -13.07 1.97 21.33
CA ARG A 60 -12.05 2.45 22.27
C ARG A 60 -11.56 1.37 23.27
N VAL A 61 -11.59 0.13 22.86
CA VAL A 61 -11.08 -1.03 23.63
C VAL A 61 -9.81 -1.59 22.99
N SER A 62 -9.08 -0.75 22.26
CA SER A 62 -7.82 -1.13 21.64
C SER A 62 -6.85 -1.69 22.67
N THR A 63 -6.22 -2.78 22.31
CA THR A 63 -5.15 -3.36 23.12
C THR A 63 -3.84 -2.67 22.79
N ARG A 64 -3.08 -2.21 23.79
CA ARG A 64 -1.73 -1.71 23.53
C ARG A 64 -0.90 -2.82 22.92
N LYS A 65 -0.47 -2.58 21.69
CA LYS A 65 0.43 -3.49 20.98
C LYS A 65 1.85 -2.98 21.14
N THR A 66 2.72 -3.80 21.68
CA THR A 66 4.14 -3.51 21.63
C THR A 66 4.66 -3.76 20.22
N TYR A 67 5.61 -2.96 19.77
CA TYR A 67 6.24 -3.11 18.45
C TYR A 67 6.89 -4.50 18.30
N ALA A 68 7.46 -5.00 19.38
CA ALA A 68 7.96 -6.37 19.46
C ALA A 68 7.40 -7.03 20.74
N PRO A 69 6.86 -8.25 20.66
CA PRO A 69 6.54 -9.03 21.84
C PRO A 69 7.78 -9.24 22.71
N PRO A 70 7.64 -9.44 24.02
CA PRO A 70 8.76 -9.77 24.89
C PRO A 70 9.59 -10.94 24.32
N GLY A 71 10.91 -10.74 24.24
CA GLY A 71 11.83 -11.73 23.68
C GLY A 71 12.03 -11.69 22.17
N GLN A 72 11.34 -10.80 21.45
CA GLN A 72 11.60 -10.52 20.04
C GLN A 72 12.27 -9.16 19.87
N THR A 73 13.38 -9.13 19.17
CA THR A 73 14.10 -7.91 18.79
C THR A 73 13.57 -7.36 17.45
N PRO A 74 13.70 -6.05 17.17
CA PRO A 74 13.26 -5.48 15.90
C PRO A 74 13.91 -6.11 14.66
N ASP A 75 15.12 -6.66 14.80
CA ASP A 75 15.90 -7.33 13.75
C ASP A 75 15.44 -8.77 13.45
N ALA A 76 14.53 -9.33 14.24
CA ALA A 76 14.04 -10.71 14.05
C ALA A 76 13.18 -10.92 12.78
N GLY A 77 13.17 -9.96 11.82
CA GLY A 77 12.40 -10.02 10.59
C GLY A 77 10.95 -9.53 10.74
N GLN A 78 10.20 -9.56 9.65
CA GLN A 78 8.79 -9.17 9.61
C GLN A 78 7.95 -10.21 8.87
N TRP A 79 6.74 -10.44 9.34
CA TRP A 79 5.78 -11.36 8.73
C TRP A 79 4.38 -10.72 8.70
N PRO A 80 4.21 -9.66 7.91
CA PRO A 80 2.91 -9.02 7.76
C PRO A 80 1.92 -10.01 7.16
N PHE A 81 0.67 -9.93 7.58
CA PHE A 81 -0.40 -10.72 6.96
C PHE A 81 -1.13 -9.95 5.86
N ALA A 82 -1.02 -8.61 5.87
CA ALA A 82 -1.62 -7.74 4.87
C ALA A 82 -0.70 -6.55 4.54
N ALA A 83 -0.82 -6.05 3.30
CA ALA A 83 -0.31 -4.74 2.91
C ALA A 83 -1.45 -3.73 2.87
N ILE A 84 -1.20 -2.51 3.36
CA ILE A 84 -2.14 -1.40 3.34
C ILE A 84 -1.55 -0.27 2.50
N VAL A 85 -2.17 0.02 1.37
CA VAL A 85 -1.91 1.24 0.59
C VAL A 85 -2.81 2.33 1.13
N THR A 86 -2.26 3.32 1.81
CA THR A 86 -3.02 4.39 2.45
C THR A 86 -2.33 5.73 2.32
N ARG A 87 -2.91 6.75 2.92
CA ARG A 87 -2.39 8.10 2.80
C ARG A 87 -1.28 8.44 3.80
N SER A 88 -0.52 9.47 3.39
CA SER A 88 0.45 10.13 4.28
C SER A 88 -0.22 11.05 5.33
N ASP A 89 -1.55 11.05 5.44
CA ASP A 89 -2.30 11.81 6.45
C ASP A 89 -1.95 11.32 7.86
N SER A 90 -1.49 12.24 8.71
CA SER A 90 -1.02 11.92 10.07
C SER A 90 -2.12 11.41 11.00
N ARG A 91 -3.38 11.63 10.66
CA ARG A 91 -4.55 11.15 11.42
C ARG A 91 -4.87 9.68 11.14
N VAL A 92 -4.29 9.11 10.09
CA VAL A 92 -4.52 7.71 9.68
C VAL A 92 -3.27 6.90 9.94
N VAL A 93 -3.24 6.18 11.05
CA VAL A 93 -2.19 5.23 11.44
C VAL A 93 -2.77 3.84 11.32
N PRO A 94 -2.43 3.06 10.28
CA PRO A 94 -3.09 1.77 10.01
C PRO A 94 -3.02 0.78 11.16
N GLU A 95 -1.90 0.76 11.89
CA GLU A 95 -1.74 -0.12 13.05
C GLU A 95 -2.74 0.19 14.17
N ASP A 96 -3.06 1.49 14.37
CA ASP A 96 -4.07 1.93 15.34
C ASP A 96 -5.47 1.66 14.80
N VAL A 97 -5.74 2.05 13.53
CA VAL A 97 -7.04 1.89 12.85
C VAL A 97 -7.49 0.43 12.86
N PHE A 98 -6.57 -0.49 12.67
CA PHE A 98 -6.85 -1.93 12.67
C PHE A 98 -6.47 -2.64 13.98
N ASP A 99 -6.04 -1.89 15.00
CA ASP A 99 -5.62 -2.41 16.31
C ASP A 99 -4.74 -3.66 16.20
N VAL A 100 -3.67 -3.57 15.42
CA VAL A 100 -2.71 -4.64 15.21
C VAL A 100 -1.33 -4.24 15.71
N ALA A 101 -0.53 -5.21 16.13
CA ALA A 101 0.85 -4.95 16.54
C ALA A 101 1.72 -4.59 15.34
N GLY A 102 2.81 -3.87 15.57
CA GLY A 102 3.87 -3.67 14.59
C GLY A 102 4.34 -4.99 13.98
N LYS A 103 4.93 -4.96 12.80
CA LYS A 103 5.36 -6.12 11.99
C LYS A 103 4.21 -6.95 11.37
N ASN A 104 2.95 -6.69 11.70
CA ASN A 104 1.81 -7.44 11.17
C ASN A 104 1.23 -6.84 9.88
N LEU A 105 1.53 -5.58 9.60
CA LEU A 105 1.13 -4.91 8.37
C LEU A 105 2.37 -4.43 7.60
N PHE A 106 2.29 -4.51 6.28
CA PHE A 106 3.21 -3.86 5.37
C PHE A 106 2.54 -2.57 4.89
N ILE A 107 3.11 -1.41 5.22
CA ILE A 107 2.44 -0.12 4.99
C ILE A 107 3.11 0.63 3.85
N VAL A 108 2.31 1.03 2.85
CA VAL A 108 2.69 1.96 1.79
C VAL A 108 1.87 3.23 1.96
N ARG A 109 2.52 4.37 2.15
CA ARG A 109 1.86 5.67 2.39
C ARG A 109 2.29 6.70 1.36
N ASN A 110 1.31 7.28 0.67
CA ASN A 110 1.53 8.42 -0.22
C ASN A 110 0.28 9.32 -0.23
N ALA A 111 0.36 10.51 -0.82
CA ALA A 111 -0.81 11.36 -0.97
C ALA A 111 -1.79 10.71 -1.97
N GLY A 112 -3.09 10.63 -1.60
CA GLY A 112 -4.13 10.07 -2.46
C GLY A 112 -4.16 8.54 -2.54
N ASN A 113 -3.39 7.79 -1.73
CA ASN A 113 -3.28 6.31 -1.79
C ASN A 113 -3.10 5.78 -3.23
N VAL A 114 -2.33 6.53 -4.04
CA VAL A 114 -2.15 6.23 -5.46
C VAL A 114 -1.21 5.05 -5.71
N VAL A 115 -1.45 4.33 -6.79
CA VAL A 115 -0.64 3.20 -7.24
C VAL A 115 0.17 3.61 -8.46
N GLY A 116 1.37 4.14 -8.22
CA GLY A 116 2.42 4.32 -9.22
C GLY A 116 3.47 3.21 -9.11
N ASP A 117 4.53 3.29 -9.92
CA ASP A 117 5.56 2.22 -10.05
C ASP A 117 6.21 1.85 -8.71
N VAL A 118 6.54 2.83 -7.86
CA VAL A 118 7.17 2.58 -6.55
C VAL A 118 6.20 1.88 -5.60
N THR A 119 4.93 2.27 -5.61
CA THR A 119 3.89 1.60 -4.83
C THR A 119 3.71 0.16 -5.31
N LEU A 120 3.62 -0.03 -6.62
CA LEU A 120 3.45 -1.35 -7.23
C LEU A 120 4.63 -2.28 -6.90
N GLY A 121 5.87 -1.81 -7.09
CA GLY A 121 7.07 -2.56 -6.73
C GLY A 121 7.12 -2.93 -5.24
N SER A 122 6.67 -2.02 -4.35
CA SER A 122 6.58 -2.29 -2.92
C SER A 122 5.56 -3.40 -2.61
N LEU A 123 4.42 -3.43 -3.30
CA LEU A 123 3.40 -4.46 -3.14
C LEU A 123 3.85 -5.82 -3.68
N GLU A 124 4.54 -5.83 -4.82
CA GLU A 124 5.16 -7.05 -5.35
C GLU A 124 6.19 -7.62 -4.38
N TYR A 125 7.07 -6.75 -3.84
CA TYR A 125 8.02 -7.14 -2.81
C TYR A 125 7.32 -7.77 -1.60
N ALA A 126 6.26 -7.11 -1.09
CA ALA A 126 5.49 -7.61 0.03
C ALA A 126 4.88 -9.00 -0.26
N ALA A 127 4.28 -9.17 -1.45
CA ALA A 127 3.62 -10.41 -1.82
C ALA A 127 4.59 -11.56 -2.11
N VAL A 128 5.82 -11.26 -2.56
CA VAL A 128 6.82 -12.28 -2.93
C VAL A 128 7.72 -12.63 -1.74
N HIS A 129 8.13 -11.62 -0.96
CA HIS A 129 9.19 -11.80 0.04
C HIS A 129 8.70 -11.82 1.49
N THR A 130 7.54 -11.23 1.80
CA THR A 130 7.05 -11.18 3.20
C THR A 130 5.84 -12.06 3.46
N GLY A 131 5.23 -12.63 2.41
CA GLY A 131 4.15 -13.61 2.55
C GLY A 131 2.81 -12.99 2.95
N ILE A 132 2.52 -11.75 2.54
CA ILE A 132 1.18 -11.17 2.72
C ILE A 132 0.14 -11.98 1.93
N SER A 133 -1.07 -12.06 2.46
CA SER A 133 -2.22 -12.68 1.79
C SER A 133 -3.30 -11.68 1.37
N LEU A 134 -3.16 -10.40 1.75
CA LEU A 134 -4.16 -9.38 1.45
C LEU A 134 -3.48 -8.05 1.14
N ILE A 135 -4.00 -7.33 0.16
CA ILE A 135 -3.71 -5.93 -0.13
C ILE A 135 -5.00 -5.14 0.07
N VAL A 136 -4.95 -4.09 0.87
CA VAL A 136 -6.07 -3.16 1.09
C VAL A 136 -5.69 -1.80 0.55
N VAL A 137 -6.49 -1.25 -0.36
CA VAL A 137 -6.41 0.15 -0.75
C VAL A 137 -7.37 0.93 0.14
N LEU A 138 -6.81 1.67 1.10
CA LEU A 138 -7.54 2.37 2.14
C LEU A 138 -7.61 3.87 1.86
N GLY A 139 -8.78 4.33 1.41
CA GLY A 139 -9.13 5.75 1.40
C GLY A 139 -9.55 6.26 2.77
N HIS A 140 -9.82 7.54 2.91
CA HIS A 140 -10.43 8.11 4.11
C HIS A 140 -11.24 9.36 3.79
N SER A 141 -12.24 9.66 4.61
CA SER A 141 -13.07 10.87 4.50
C SER A 141 -12.21 12.15 4.55
N MET A 142 -12.72 13.23 3.96
CA MET A 142 -12.04 14.54 3.92
C MET A 142 -10.64 14.50 3.26
N CYS A 143 -10.53 13.74 2.17
CA CYS A 143 -9.28 13.53 1.44
C CYS A 143 -8.86 14.75 0.63
N GLY A 144 -7.85 15.52 1.07
CA GLY A 144 -7.36 16.71 0.36
C GLY A 144 -6.81 16.42 -1.05
N ALA A 145 -6.19 15.27 -1.33
CA ALA A 145 -5.70 14.97 -2.68
C ALA A 145 -6.84 14.65 -3.65
N VAL A 146 -7.89 13.94 -3.20
CA VAL A 146 -9.09 13.72 -4.01
C VAL A 146 -9.83 15.03 -4.23
N GLY A 147 -9.97 15.87 -3.19
CA GLY A 147 -10.56 17.21 -3.33
C GLY A 147 -9.79 18.11 -4.29
N ALA A 148 -8.46 18.10 -4.26
CA ALA A 148 -7.62 18.81 -5.23
C ALA A 148 -7.84 18.29 -6.66
N THR A 149 -8.03 16.98 -6.82
CA THR A 149 -8.33 16.39 -8.13
C THR A 149 -9.71 16.78 -8.64
N GLN A 150 -10.75 16.81 -7.77
CA GLN A 150 -12.07 17.32 -8.14
C GLN A 150 -11.98 18.78 -8.62
N ALA A 151 -11.31 19.65 -7.85
CA ALA A 151 -11.11 21.04 -8.24
C ALA A 151 -10.33 21.18 -9.57
N SER A 152 -9.34 20.31 -9.81
CA SER A 152 -8.60 20.32 -11.08
C SER A 152 -9.47 19.91 -12.26
N ILE A 153 -10.37 18.94 -12.09
CA ILE A 153 -11.32 18.54 -13.13
C ILE A 153 -12.33 19.67 -13.41
N GLU A 154 -12.85 20.31 -12.38
CA GLU A 154 -13.82 21.41 -12.50
C GLU A 154 -13.24 22.66 -13.18
N THR A 155 -11.97 22.96 -12.91
CA THR A 155 -11.33 24.19 -13.40
C THR A 155 -10.44 23.97 -14.63
N ASP A 156 -10.27 22.73 -15.07
CA ASP A 156 -9.32 22.31 -16.11
C ASP A 156 -7.90 22.87 -15.84
N THR A 157 -7.50 22.86 -14.56
CA THR A 157 -6.22 23.42 -14.12
C THR A 157 -5.55 22.53 -13.10
N LEU A 158 -4.29 22.17 -13.36
CA LEU A 158 -3.49 21.39 -12.40
C LEU A 158 -2.93 22.28 -11.28
N PRO A 159 -2.69 21.70 -10.08
CA PRO A 159 -2.16 22.44 -8.93
C PRO A 159 -0.74 23.00 -9.15
N GLY A 160 0.04 22.35 -10.00
CA GLY A 160 1.43 22.68 -10.28
C GLY A 160 2.46 21.84 -9.53
N GLY A 161 3.64 21.74 -10.10
CA GLY A 161 4.75 20.98 -9.55
C GLY A 161 4.50 19.48 -9.50
N SER A 162 5.14 18.78 -8.56
CA SER A 162 5.00 17.32 -8.43
C SER A 162 3.62 16.85 -7.92
N VAL A 163 2.76 17.77 -7.49
CA VAL A 163 1.38 17.44 -7.08
C VAL A 163 0.55 17.00 -8.28
N ASP A 164 0.88 17.50 -9.48
CA ASP A 164 0.20 17.14 -10.73
C ASP A 164 0.20 15.64 -10.97
N SER A 165 1.32 14.96 -10.70
CA SER A 165 1.41 13.50 -10.86
C SER A 165 0.45 12.72 -9.97
N ILE A 166 0.07 13.27 -8.81
CA ILE A 166 -0.91 12.68 -7.91
C ILE A 166 -2.32 12.86 -8.50
N VAL A 167 -2.63 14.08 -8.96
CA VAL A 167 -3.90 14.40 -9.61
C VAL A 167 -4.11 13.53 -10.85
N GLU A 168 -3.09 13.41 -11.70
CA GLU A 168 -3.12 12.54 -12.89
C GLU A 168 -3.41 11.08 -12.58
N LEU A 169 -2.88 10.56 -11.46
CA LEU A 169 -3.13 9.19 -11.02
C LEU A 169 -4.53 8.99 -10.40
N ILE A 170 -5.15 10.02 -9.85
CA ILE A 170 -6.50 9.97 -9.28
C ILE A 170 -7.58 10.21 -10.33
N THR A 171 -7.34 11.17 -11.24
CA THR A 171 -8.32 11.64 -12.24
C THR A 171 -9.08 10.52 -12.95
N PRO A 172 -8.44 9.46 -13.49
CA PRO A 172 -9.19 8.41 -14.19
C PRO A 172 -10.16 7.63 -13.30
N GLY A 173 -9.94 7.68 -11.98
CA GLY A 173 -10.82 7.01 -11.00
C GLY A 173 -12.09 7.78 -10.70
N ILE A 174 -12.08 9.12 -10.88
CA ILE A 174 -13.19 9.97 -10.45
C ILE A 174 -13.80 10.83 -11.56
N ALA A 175 -13.15 10.97 -12.72
CA ALA A 175 -13.58 11.86 -13.80
C ALA A 175 -14.97 11.52 -14.39
N ASN A 176 -15.44 10.29 -14.24
CA ASN A 176 -16.73 9.84 -14.76
C ASN A 176 -17.81 9.71 -13.68
N LEU A 177 -17.57 10.23 -12.49
CA LEU A 177 -18.62 10.29 -11.46
C LEU A 177 -19.74 11.27 -11.86
N PRO A 178 -20.98 11.06 -11.37
CA PRO A 178 -22.07 12.03 -11.54
C PRO A 178 -21.64 13.42 -11.08
N ALA A 179 -22.16 14.47 -11.69
CA ALA A 179 -21.78 15.85 -11.36
C ALA A 179 -22.04 16.23 -9.88
N GLU A 180 -23.01 15.61 -9.25
CA GLU A 180 -23.42 15.88 -7.87
C GLU A 180 -22.79 14.93 -6.84
N HIS A 181 -21.71 14.19 -7.22
CA HIS A 181 -21.06 13.28 -6.30
C HIS A 181 -20.40 14.01 -5.12
N THR A 182 -20.42 13.36 -3.98
CA THR A 182 -19.74 13.82 -2.75
C THR A 182 -18.25 13.52 -2.78
N LEU A 183 -17.48 14.22 -1.94
CA LEU A 183 -16.05 13.92 -1.76
C LEU A 183 -15.82 12.47 -1.29
N ASP A 184 -16.70 11.94 -0.44
CA ASP A 184 -16.57 10.57 0.07
C ASP A 184 -16.81 9.53 -1.04
N GLU A 185 -17.78 9.75 -1.93
CA GLU A 185 -17.97 8.92 -3.14
C GLU A 185 -16.76 8.96 -4.07
N ALA A 186 -16.14 10.13 -4.23
CA ALA A 186 -14.90 10.26 -5.00
C ALA A 186 -13.71 9.52 -4.34
N VAL A 187 -13.62 9.53 -3.01
CA VAL A 187 -12.63 8.75 -2.26
C VAL A 187 -12.82 7.25 -2.48
N GLU A 188 -14.04 6.76 -2.43
CA GLU A 188 -14.36 5.35 -2.68
C GLU A 188 -14.06 4.97 -4.12
N ALA A 189 -14.47 5.78 -5.08
CA ALA A 189 -14.17 5.57 -6.51
C ALA A 189 -12.66 5.54 -6.79
N ASN A 190 -11.89 6.44 -6.18
CA ASN A 190 -10.44 6.42 -6.27
C ASN A 190 -9.87 5.11 -5.67
N ALA A 191 -10.30 4.70 -4.48
CA ALA A 191 -9.82 3.46 -3.88
C ALA A 191 -10.11 2.24 -4.77
N MET A 192 -11.30 2.16 -5.36
CA MET A 192 -11.66 1.11 -6.33
C MET A 192 -10.79 1.16 -7.59
N TYR A 193 -10.52 2.35 -8.11
CA TYR A 193 -9.68 2.52 -9.29
C TYR A 193 -8.24 2.08 -9.01
N GLN A 194 -7.66 2.52 -7.89
CA GLN A 194 -6.29 2.16 -7.52
C GLN A 194 -6.14 0.65 -7.26
N ALA A 195 -7.14 0.00 -6.67
CA ALA A 195 -7.15 -1.45 -6.51
C ALA A 195 -7.14 -2.20 -7.86
N ARG A 196 -7.96 -1.77 -8.81
CA ARG A 196 -7.94 -2.32 -10.18
C ARG A 196 -6.59 -2.09 -10.88
N ARG A 197 -5.94 -0.94 -10.64
CA ARG A 197 -4.60 -0.68 -11.19
C ARG A 197 -3.55 -1.66 -10.71
N ILE A 198 -3.60 -2.10 -9.46
CA ILE A 198 -2.66 -3.09 -8.91
C ILE A 198 -2.70 -4.37 -9.76
N GLU A 199 -3.89 -4.88 -10.01
CA GLU A 199 -4.06 -6.11 -10.79
C GLU A 199 -3.76 -5.91 -12.28
N ALA A 200 -4.18 -4.78 -12.85
CA ALA A 200 -3.98 -4.47 -14.26
C ALA A 200 -2.50 -4.26 -14.63
N LEU A 201 -1.70 -3.68 -13.74
CA LEU A 201 -0.32 -3.30 -14.01
C LEU A 201 0.73 -4.31 -13.52
N SER A 202 0.35 -5.23 -12.61
CA SER A 202 1.27 -6.23 -12.08
C SER A 202 0.87 -7.64 -12.49
N PRO A 203 1.53 -8.24 -13.48
CA PRO A 203 1.33 -9.66 -13.81
C PRO A 203 1.59 -10.60 -12.62
N THR A 204 2.54 -10.23 -11.74
CA THR A 204 2.88 -10.98 -10.53
C THR A 204 1.70 -11.01 -9.55
N LEU A 205 1.12 -9.85 -9.24
CA LEU A 205 -0.01 -9.76 -8.32
C LEU A 205 -1.28 -10.34 -8.94
N ALA A 206 -1.54 -10.10 -10.23
CA ALA A 206 -2.63 -10.71 -10.95
C ALA A 206 -2.57 -12.26 -10.93
N ALA A 207 -1.37 -12.84 -11.05
CA ALA A 207 -1.22 -14.29 -10.93
C ALA A 207 -1.54 -14.79 -9.52
N LYS A 208 -1.11 -14.07 -8.48
CA LYS A 208 -1.41 -14.42 -7.08
C LYS A 208 -2.89 -14.27 -6.73
N THR A 209 -3.56 -13.26 -7.29
CA THR A 209 -5.02 -13.07 -7.15
C THR A 209 -5.79 -14.21 -7.80
N ARG A 210 -5.44 -14.56 -9.03
CA ARG A 210 -6.06 -15.74 -9.72
C ARG A 210 -5.83 -17.05 -8.97
N ALA A 211 -4.69 -17.20 -8.30
CA ALA A 211 -4.37 -18.37 -7.47
C ALA A 211 -5.02 -18.32 -6.07
N ALA A 212 -5.78 -17.26 -5.75
CA ALA A 212 -6.39 -16.99 -4.46
C ALA A 212 -5.39 -16.99 -3.28
N THR A 213 -4.10 -16.72 -3.55
CA THR A 213 -3.06 -16.61 -2.51
C THR A 213 -2.92 -15.20 -1.97
N VAL A 214 -3.34 -14.18 -2.75
CA VAL A 214 -3.42 -12.77 -2.34
C VAL A 214 -4.77 -12.21 -2.77
N GLY A 215 -5.52 -11.62 -1.85
CA GLY A 215 -6.71 -10.83 -2.15
C GLY A 215 -6.36 -9.35 -2.33
N ILE A 216 -7.13 -8.63 -3.14
CA ILE A 216 -7.04 -7.17 -3.28
C ILE A 216 -8.44 -6.62 -2.99
N VAL A 217 -8.54 -5.75 -1.98
CA VAL A 217 -9.81 -5.16 -1.54
C VAL A 217 -9.69 -3.66 -1.36
N GLN A 218 -10.82 -2.99 -1.37
CA GLN A 218 -10.95 -1.56 -1.16
C GLN A 218 -11.64 -1.28 0.16
N ALA A 219 -11.28 -0.15 0.78
CA ALA A 219 -11.92 0.29 2.00
C ALA A 219 -11.85 1.82 2.14
N SER A 220 -12.78 2.37 2.90
CA SER A 220 -12.80 3.77 3.32
C SER A 220 -12.79 3.87 4.84
N TYR A 221 -11.97 4.76 5.38
CA TYR A 221 -11.88 5.08 6.80
C TYR A 221 -12.53 6.42 7.09
N ASP A 222 -13.56 6.42 7.89
CA ASP A 222 -14.20 7.65 8.36
C ASP A 222 -13.44 8.21 9.57
N LEU A 223 -12.92 9.42 9.43
CA LEU A 223 -12.12 10.11 10.46
C LEU A 223 -12.94 10.49 11.70
N VAL A 224 -14.26 10.65 11.56
CA VAL A 224 -15.15 11.04 12.66
C VAL A 224 -15.57 9.83 13.48
N THR A 225 -16.11 8.83 12.81
CA THR A 225 -16.63 7.62 13.45
C THR A 225 -15.54 6.58 13.72
N ARG A 226 -14.36 6.72 13.11
CA ARG A 226 -13.23 5.77 13.14
C ARG A 226 -13.54 4.42 12.50
N LYS A 227 -14.63 4.32 11.77
CA LYS A 227 -15.06 3.08 11.14
C LYS A 227 -14.36 2.89 9.81
N VAL A 228 -13.90 1.66 9.55
CA VAL A 228 -13.51 1.21 8.21
C VAL A 228 -14.68 0.46 7.59
N THR A 229 -15.03 0.82 6.37
CA THR A 229 -16.00 0.12 5.54
C THR A 229 -15.27 -0.49 4.35
N PHE A 230 -15.35 -1.81 4.21
CA PHE A 230 -14.87 -2.54 3.03
C PHE A 230 -16.00 -2.61 1.99
N PHE A 231 -15.69 -2.51 0.70
CA PHE A 231 -16.66 -2.51 -0.40
C PHE A 231 -16.09 -3.14 -1.68
#